data_51c4c46f7c545b6e66b20d56ff74f57c
#
_entry.id   51c4c46f7c545b6e66b20d56ff74f57c
#
_cell.length_a   1.000
_cell.length_b   1.000
_cell.length_c   1.000
_cell.angle_alpha   90.00
_cell.angle_beta   90.00
_cell.angle_gamma   90.00
#
_symmetry.space_group_name_H-M   'P 1'
#
loop_
_entity.id
_entity.type
_entity.pdbx_description
1 polymer ?
#
loop_
_entity_poly.entity_id
_entity_poly.type
_entity_poly.pdbx_seq_one_letter_code
_entity_poly.pdbx_strand_id
1 'polypeptide(L)'
;MNTDTITVRPTHTLELVLRYLRRHESIPEMTDNILVVNRADKFLGILPLRQILVSDPNMTVRDIMREDIDAIPVGMEATQVAQLFKQHDWVSAPVVDPDGKLVGRITIDDVVDVIEDNAEHSLMSMAGLDEEDDSFAPILKTARRRALWLGVNLMTAVFASGVIYLFQDTLDQVVYLAVLMPIVANMGGVAGTQTLTLVIRSLALGHISSSNSRWLLIRELGVAGLNGVAWAIVIATITFAWYGDFPLSLVIGAAMLINLVVAALAGAYLPLFLNRIKIDPALAGSVALTTVTDSVGFFVFLGLAQLFYL
;
A
#
# COMPACT_ATOMS: atom_id res chain seq x y z
N MET A 1 -9.12 -3.00 20.94
CA MET A 1 -10.56 -2.77 21.32
C MET A 1 -10.69 -2.81 22.84
N ASN A 2 -11.34 -1.83 23.43
CA ASN A 2 -11.55 -1.72 24.87
C ASN A 2 -12.98 -2.18 25.23
N THR A 3 -13.12 -3.06 26.23
CA THR A 3 -14.42 -3.54 26.74
C THR A 3 -14.93 -2.69 27.91
N ASP A 4 -14.09 -1.82 28.47
CA ASP A 4 -14.49 -0.88 29.51
C ASP A 4 -15.25 0.29 28.89
N THR A 5 -16.57 0.18 28.88
CA THR A 5 -17.46 1.12 28.23
C THR A 5 -18.53 1.61 29.18
N ILE A 6 -18.75 2.93 29.20
CA ILE A 6 -19.86 3.53 29.95
C ILE A 6 -21.11 3.49 29.07
N THR A 7 -22.16 2.85 29.57
CA THR A 7 -23.45 2.75 28.91
C THR A 7 -24.58 3.37 29.65
N VAL A 8 -25.54 3.97 28.96
CA VAL A 8 -26.75 4.55 29.53
C VAL A 8 -27.99 4.10 28.74
N ARG A 9 -29.17 4.32 29.35
CA ARG A 9 -30.45 3.98 28.70
C ARG A 9 -31.13 5.26 28.18
N PRO A 10 -31.91 5.18 27.06
CA PRO A 10 -32.59 6.35 26.50
C PRO A 10 -33.55 7.05 27.46
N THR A 11 -34.09 6.31 28.46
CA THR A 11 -35.06 6.82 29.43
C THR A 11 -34.45 7.53 30.64
N HIS A 12 -33.12 7.51 30.76
CA HIS A 12 -32.45 8.20 31.86
C HIS A 12 -32.46 9.71 31.62
N THR A 13 -32.59 10.49 32.70
CA THR A 13 -32.40 11.96 32.68
C THR A 13 -30.91 12.28 32.68
N LEU A 14 -30.55 13.42 32.14
CA LEU A 14 -29.13 13.85 32.09
C LEU A 14 -28.59 14.07 33.51
N GLU A 15 -29.44 14.51 34.46
CA GLU A 15 -29.05 14.60 35.88
C GLU A 15 -28.61 13.24 36.42
N LEU A 16 -29.35 12.17 36.11
CA LEU A 16 -29.01 10.84 36.55
C LEU A 16 -27.70 10.37 35.92
N VAL A 17 -27.49 10.65 34.61
CA VAL A 17 -26.24 10.35 33.92
C VAL A 17 -25.05 11.07 34.53
N LEU A 18 -25.17 12.37 34.81
CA LEU A 18 -24.11 13.15 35.47
C LEU A 18 -23.81 12.61 36.87
N ARG A 19 -24.83 12.23 37.63
CA ARG A 19 -24.67 11.63 38.96
C ARG A 19 -23.98 10.27 38.87
N TYR A 20 -24.31 9.47 37.86
CA TYR A 20 -23.67 8.19 37.58
C TYR A 20 -22.19 8.37 37.24
N LEU A 21 -21.85 9.28 36.31
CA LEU A 21 -20.47 9.58 35.93
C LEU A 21 -19.61 10.04 37.13
N ARG A 22 -20.17 10.89 38.01
CA ARG A 22 -19.48 11.39 39.22
C ARG A 22 -19.21 10.32 40.29
N ARG A 23 -19.83 9.14 40.18
CA ARG A 23 -19.55 7.99 41.05
C ARG A 23 -18.40 7.13 40.63
N HIS A 24 -17.95 7.27 39.39
CA HIS A 24 -16.76 6.59 38.94
C HIS A 24 -15.52 7.33 39.41
N GLU A 25 -14.50 6.61 39.84
CA GLU A 25 -13.22 7.21 40.26
C GLU A 25 -12.51 7.85 39.04
N SER A 26 -12.65 7.22 37.85
CA SER A 26 -12.18 7.76 36.59
C SER A 26 -13.14 7.40 35.48
N ILE A 27 -13.21 8.25 34.47
CA ILE A 27 -13.85 7.94 33.18
C ILE A 27 -12.77 7.32 32.30
N PRO A 28 -13.05 6.22 31.57
CA PRO A 28 -12.07 5.64 30.67
C PRO A 28 -11.50 6.67 29.71
N GLU A 29 -10.20 6.58 29.45
CA GLU A 29 -9.51 7.51 28.55
C GLU A 29 -10.16 7.55 27.17
N MET A 30 -9.98 8.64 26.44
CA MET A 30 -10.59 8.87 25.11
C MET A 30 -12.12 8.69 25.06
N THR A 31 -12.82 8.96 26.19
CA THR A 31 -14.29 8.97 26.22
C THR A 31 -14.81 10.32 25.80
N ASP A 32 -15.21 10.47 24.55
CA ASP A 32 -15.88 11.66 23.98
C ASP A 32 -17.40 11.49 23.92
N ASN A 33 -17.87 10.24 23.87
CA ASN A 33 -19.27 9.87 23.82
C ASN A 33 -19.60 8.76 24.83
N ILE A 34 -20.81 8.80 25.38
CA ILE A 34 -21.38 7.70 26.18
C ILE A 34 -22.24 6.85 25.23
N LEU A 35 -22.14 5.53 25.36
CA LEU A 35 -22.85 4.61 24.49
C LEU A 35 -24.27 4.35 25.01
N VAL A 36 -25.26 4.51 24.13
CA VAL A 36 -26.67 4.33 24.49
C VAL A 36 -27.12 2.94 24.04
N VAL A 37 -27.66 2.17 24.98
CA VAL A 37 -28.10 0.79 24.72
C VAL A 37 -29.52 0.55 25.27
N ASN A 38 -30.22 -0.44 24.69
CA ASN A 38 -31.53 -0.87 25.20
C ASN A 38 -31.40 -1.89 26.35
N ARG A 39 -32.53 -2.43 26.85
CA ARG A 39 -32.54 -3.43 27.93
C ARG A 39 -31.88 -4.77 27.54
N ALA A 40 -31.74 -5.04 26.26
CA ALA A 40 -31.07 -6.24 25.73
C ALA A 40 -29.63 -5.97 25.31
N ASP A 41 -29.04 -4.84 25.75
CA ASP A 41 -27.69 -4.35 25.45
C ASP A 41 -27.42 -4.13 23.96
N LYS A 42 -28.48 -3.98 23.15
CA LYS A 42 -28.32 -3.56 21.75
C LYS A 42 -27.96 -2.08 21.70
N PHE A 43 -27.00 -1.77 20.84
CA PHE A 43 -26.58 -0.39 20.57
C PHE A 43 -27.73 0.41 19.92
N LEU A 44 -27.97 1.61 20.38
CA LEU A 44 -29.01 2.52 19.88
C LEU A 44 -28.44 3.85 19.36
N GLY A 45 -27.28 4.27 19.85
CA GLY A 45 -26.70 5.55 19.49
C GLY A 45 -25.67 6.02 20.51
N ILE A 46 -25.23 7.23 20.35
CA ILE A 46 -24.24 7.88 21.24
C ILE A 46 -24.82 9.12 21.90
N LEU A 47 -24.32 9.42 23.08
CA LEU A 47 -24.59 10.64 23.84
C LEU A 47 -23.28 11.43 23.99
N PRO A 48 -23.06 12.51 23.19
CA PRO A 48 -21.84 13.29 23.27
C PRO A 48 -21.67 13.94 24.65
N LEU A 49 -20.51 13.76 25.30
CA LEU A 49 -20.22 14.36 26.61
C LEU A 49 -20.38 15.89 26.61
N ARG A 50 -19.94 16.53 25.51
CA ARG A 50 -20.11 17.99 25.36
C ARG A 50 -21.56 18.42 25.43
N GLN A 51 -22.49 17.60 24.96
CA GLN A 51 -23.92 17.95 24.94
C GLN A 51 -24.59 17.80 26.32
N ILE A 52 -24.13 16.82 27.11
CA ILE A 52 -24.57 16.65 28.49
C ILE A 52 -24.26 17.91 29.35
N LEU A 53 -23.11 18.55 29.08
CA LEU A 53 -22.63 19.69 29.89
C LEU A 53 -23.42 20.98 29.62
N VAL A 54 -24.05 21.13 28.46
CA VAL A 54 -24.74 22.35 28.04
C VAL A 54 -26.26 22.20 27.95
N SER A 55 -26.80 20.97 28.10
CA SER A 55 -28.25 20.70 28.05
C SER A 55 -28.91 20.77 29.41
N ASP A 56 -30.23 20.97 29.42
CA ASP A 56 -31.02 20.97 30.65
C ASP A 56 -30.93 19.60 31.34
N PRO A 57 -30.56 19.52 32.63
CA PRO A 57 -30.49 18.27 33.40
C PRO A 57 -31.76 17.42 33.41
N ASN A 58 -32.93 18.04 33.23
CA ASN A 58 -34.23 17.36 33.21
C ASN A 58 -34.54 16.65 31.88
N MET A 59 -33.81 16.96 30.79
CA MET A 59 -33.96 16.27 29.52
C MET A 59 -33.57 14.80 29.63
N THR A 60 -34.16 13.96 28.79
CA THR A 60 -33.82 12.55 28.72
C THR A 60 -32.65 12.33 27.72
N VAL A 61 -31.94 11.22 27.88
CA VAL A 61 -30.89 10.79 26.92
C VAL A 61 -31.45 10.74 25.50
N ARG A 62 -32.71 10.27 25.33
CA ARG A 62 -33.37 10.16 24.03
C ARG A 62 -33.51 11.51 23.32
N ASP A 63 -33.68 12.59 24.06
CA ASP A 63 -33.92 13.92 23.48
C ASP A 63 -32.68 14.52 22.84
N ILE A 64 -31.47 14.05 23.23
CA ILE A 64 -30.20 14.59 22.78
C ILE A 64 -29.21 13.57 22.23
N MET A 65 -29.53 12.26 22.31
CA MET A 65 -28.66 11.23 21.72
C MET A 65 -28.66 11.34 20.18
N ARG A 66 -27.60 10.85 19.58
CA ARG A 66 -27.46 10.74 18.14
C ARG A 66 -27.61 9.28 17.74
N GLU A 67 -28.54 9.01 16.82
CA GLU A 67 -28.83 7.66 16.30
C GLU A 67 -28.16 7.42 14.93
N ASP A 68 -27.67 8.48 14.29
CA ASP A 68 -27.05 8.50 12.96
C ASP A 68 -25.58 8.06 12.94
N ILE A 69 -25.20 7.15 13.81
CA ILE A 69 -23.83 6.66 13.94
C ILE A 69 -23.79 5.17 13.62
N ASP A 70 -22.97 4.82 12.65
CA ASP A 70 -22.72 3.45 12.31
C ASP A 70 -21.82 2.77 13.35
N ALA A 71 -22.28 1.64 13.87
CA ALA A 71 -21.46 0.80 14.74
C ALA A 71 -20.56 -0.11 13.90
N ILE A 72 -19.37 -0.38 14.41
CA ILE A 72 -18.38 -1.23 13.78
C ILE A 72 -18.71 -2.70 14.08
N PRO A 73 -18.92 -3.57 13.08
CA PRO A 73 -19.04 -5.01 13.30
C PRO A 73 -17.73 -5.60 13.84
N VAL A 74 -17.81 -6.50 14.83
CA VAL A 74 -16.64 -7.14 15.46
C VAL A 74 -15.70 -7.87 14.48
N GLY A 75 -16.21 -8.29 13.31
CA GLY A 75 -15.42 -8.97 12.28
C GLY A 75 -14.82 -8.06 11.21
N MET A 76 -14.93 -6.72 11.35
CA MET A 76 -14.35 -5.79 10.37
C MET A 76 -12.83 -5.77 10.49
N GLU A 77 -12.14 -5.74 9.36
CA GLU A 77 -10.68 -5.65 9.30
C GLU A 77 -10.17 -4.33 9.88
N ALA A 78 -9.07 -4.36 10.63
CA ALA A 78 -8.49 -3.21 11.30
C ALA A 78 -8.17 -2.05 10.35
N THR A 79 -7.69 -2.36 9.14
CA THR A 79 -7.41 -1.35 8.09
C THR A 79 -8.69 -0.63 7.63
N GLN A 80 -9.82 -1.34 7.53
CA GLN A 80 -11.11 -0.73 7.17
C GLN A 80 -11.63 0.14 8.30
N VAL A 81 -11.46 -0.30 9.55
CA VAL A 81 -11.78 0.49 10.75
C VAL A 81 -11.00 1.80 10.75
N ALA A 82 -9.69 1.75 10.50
CA ALA A 82 -8.85 2.93 10.43
C ALA A 82 -9.29 3.92 9.33
N GLN A 83 -9.76 3.42 8.19
CA GLN A 83 -10.32 4.26 7.13
C GLN A 83 -11.62 4.96 7.57
N LEU A 84 -12.52 4.26 8.28
CA LEU A 84 -13.76 4.85 8.81
C LEU A 84 -13.48 5.95 9.83
N PHE A 85 -12.53 5.71 10.75
CA PHE A 85 -12.11 6.73 11.71
C PHE A 85 -11.62 8.00 11.02
N LYS A 86 -10.79 7.85 9.97
CA LYS A 86 -10.28 8.97 9.17
C LYS A 86 -11.38 9.69 8.37
N GLN A 87 -12.38 8.95 7.85
CA GLN A 87 -13.46 9.55 7.07
C GLN A 87 -14.45 10.34 7.90
N HIS A 88 -14.67 9.93 9.15
CA HIS A 88 -15.68 10.51 10.03
C HIS A 88 -15.08 11.35 11.18
N ASP A 89 -13.75 11.49 11.21
CA ASP A 89 -13.03 12.20 12.30
C ASP A 89 -13.42 11.68 13.69
N TRP A 90 -13.54 10.34 13.83
CA TRP A 90 -13.94 9.73 15.10
C TRP A 90 -12.81 9.72 16.11
N VAL A 91 -13.14 9.99 17.36
CA VAL A 91 -12.26 9.78 18.53
C VAL A 91 -12.51 8.39 19.12
N SER A 92 -13.77 7.97 19.16
CA SER A 92 -14.16 6.61 19.56
C SER A 92 -15.34 6.11 18.73
N ALA A 93 -15.46 4.79 18.56
CA ALA A 93 -16.56 4.17 17.84
C ALA A 93 -17.04 2.90 18.57
N PRO A 94 -18.38 2.64 18.62
CA PRO A 94 -18.95 1.45 19.21
C PRO A 94 -18.68 0.21 18.34
N VAL A 95 -18.43 -0.92 18.98
CA VAL A 95 -18.29 -2.22 18.33
C VAL A 95 -19.46 -3.11 18.72
N VAL A 96 -20.07 -3.73 17.72
CA VAL A 96 -21.25 -4.59 17.89
C VAL A 96 -21.03 -5.99 17.35
N ASP A 97 -21.72 -6.95 17.94
CA ASP A 97 -21.82 -8.31 17.47
C ASP A 97 -22.85 -8.43 16.29
N PRO A 98 -23.00 -9.61 15.64
CA PRO A 98 -23.99 -9.81 14.58
C PRO A 98 -25.45 -9.60 15.01
N ASP A 99 -25.76 -9.70 16.32
CA ASP A 99 -27.10 -9.43 16.88
C ASP A 99 -27.33 -7.95 17.21
N GLY A 100 -26.32 -7.10 16.97
CA GLY A 100 -26.34 -5.65 17.26
C GLY A 100 -26.12 -5.31 18.74
N LYS A 101 -25.64 -6.26 19.56
CA LYS A 101 -25.26 -5.99 20.94
C LYS A 101 -23.91 -5.29 21.00
N LEU A 102 -23.80 -4.34 21.91
CA LEU A 102 -22.55 -3.66 22.19
C LEU A 102 -21.54 -4.63 22.83
N VAL A 103 -20.39 -4.80 22.20
CA VAL A 103 -19.27 -5.64 22.68
C VAL A 103 -18.19 -4.80 23.33
N GLY A 104 -17.97 -3.58 22.81
CA GLY A 104 -16.94 -2.69 23.29
C GLY A 104 -16.86 -1.43 22.46
N ARG A 105 -15.73 -0.76 22.55
CA ARG A 105 -15.40 0.41 21.70
C ARG A 105 -13.98 0.31 21.18
N ILE A 106 -13.71 0.99 20.06
CA ILE A 106 -12.37 1.28 19.54
C ILE A 106 -12.12 2.75 19.73
N THR A 107 -10.92 3.13 20.08
CA THR A 107 -10.49 4.51 20.26
C THR A 107 -9.39 4.86 19.26
N ILE A 108 -9.16 6.16 19.06
CA ILE A 108 -8.23 6.67 18.02
C ILE A 108 -6.79 6.22 18.24
N ASP A 109 -6.38 6.01 19.49
CA ASP A 109 -5.07 5.44 19.85
C ASP A 109 -4.87 4.04 19.24
N ASP A 110 -5.82 3.10 19.46
CA ASP A 110 -5.83 1.77 18.81
C ASP A 110 -5.70 1.89 17.27
N VAL A 111 -6.31 2.93 16.69
CA VAL A 111 -6.30 3.15 15.23
C VAL A 111 -4.97 3.72 14.75
N VAL A 112 -4.34 4.57 15.53
CA VAL A 112 -3.00 5.11 15.22
C VAL A 112 -1.99 3.98 15.17
N ASP A 113 -2.02 3.06 16.15
CA ASP A 113 -1.14 1.88 16.15
C ASP A 113 -1.32 1.04 14.87
N VAL A 114 -2.56 0.78 14.45
CA VAL A 114 -2.84 0.06 13.19
C VAL A 114 -2.31 0.79 11.97
N ILE A 115 -2.40 2.12 11.94
CA ILE A 115 -1.86 2.91 10.82
C ILE A 115 -0.33 2.84 10.78
N GLU A 116 0.31 2.90 11.94
CA GLU A 116 1.76 2.81 12.07
C GLU A 116 2.25 1.42 11.65
N ASP A 117 1.65 0.35 12.18
CA ASP A 117 1.94 -1.04 11.81
C ASP A 117 1.82 -1.28 10.30
N ASN A 118 0.73 -0.80 9.68
CA ASN A 118 0.53 -0.94 8.23
C ASN A 118 1.59 -0.15 7.41
N ALA A 119 2.04 0.99 7.90
CA ALA A 119 3.08 1.78 7.24
C ALA A 119 4.44 1.09 7.36
N GLU A 120 4.77 0.57 8.53
CA GLU A 120 5.99 -0.20 8.78
C GLU A 120 6.00 -1.49 7.95
N HIS A 121 4.91 -2.26 7.96
CA HIS A 121 4.72 -3.44 7.12
C HIS A 121 5.01 -3.14 5.65
N SER A 122 4.40 -2.09 5.11
CA SER A 122 4.60 -1.71 3.71
C SER A 122 6.07 -1.37 3.40
N LEU A 123 6.75 -0.67 4.32
CA LEU A 123 8.15 -0.27 4.16
C LEU A 123 9.08 -1.49 4.19
N MET A 124 8.92 -2.36 5.19
CA MET A 124 9.75 -3.54 5.39
C MET A 124 9.55 -4.56 4.27
N SER A 125 8.30 -4.83 3.91
CA SER A 125 7.93 -5.77 2.83
C SER A 125 8.51 -5.35 1.47
N MET A 126 8.51 -4.05 1.13
CA MET A 126 9.14 -3.56 -0.12
C MET A 126 10.65 -3.81 -0.16
N ALA A 127 11.31 -3.90 0.99
CA ALA A 127 12.72 -4.28 1.10
C ALA A 127 12.95 -5.79 1.21
N GLY A 128 11.89 -6.61 1.23
CA GLY A 128 11.96 -8.05 1.46
C GLY A 128 12.33 -8.42 2.89
N LEU A 129 11.98 -7.55 3.84
CA LEU A 129 12.14 -7.74 5.27
C LEU A 129 10.78 -8.03 5.94
N ASP A 130 10.82 -8.63 7.12
CA ASP A 130 9.66 -8.88 7.96
C ASP A 130 9.58 -7.82 9.08
N GLU A 131 8.38 -7.49 9.56
CA GLU A 131 8.15 -6.58 10.70
C GLU A 131 8.89 -7.06 11.97
N GLU A 132 9.07 -8.39 12.11
CA GLU A 132 9.84 -8.96 13.21
C GLU A 132 11.38 -8.84 13.05
N ASP A 133 11.87 -8.22 11.96
CA ASP A 133 13.31 -8.03 11.75
C ASP A 133 13.82 -6.87 12.61
N ASP A 134 14.22 -7.21 13.84
CA ASP A 134 14.88 -6.29 14.76
C ASP A 134 16.34 -6.08 14.36
N SER A 135 16.79 -4.82 14.42
CA SER A 135 18.20 -4.42 14.18
C SER A 135 19.18 -5.08 15.16
N PHE A 136 18.70 -5.54 16.31
CA PHE A 136 19.48 -6.20 17.35
C PHE A 136 19.25 -7.72 17.43
N ALA A 137 18.52 -8.30 16.48
CA ALA A 137 18.27 -9.74 16.45
C ALA A 137 19.57 -10.56 16.26
N PRO A 138 19.61 -11.81 16.75
CA PRO A 138 20.78 -12.68 16.60
C PRO A 138 21.16 -12.88 15.13
N ILE A 139 22.46 -12.74 14.82
CA ILE A 139 23.02 -12.76 13.46
C ILE A 139 22.52 -13.97 12.64
N LEU A 140 22.52 -15.16 13.22
CA LEU A 140 22.17 -16.39 12.49
C LEU A 140 20.69 -16.42 12.10
N LYS A 141 19.78 -15.91 12.96
CA LYS A 141 18.34 -15.81 12.67
C LYS A 141 18.08 -14.85 11.51
N THR A 142 18.68 -13.67 11.57
CA THR A 142 18.57 -12.64 10.54
C THR A 142 19.18 -13.08 9.21
N ALA A 143 20.39 -13.70 9.26
CA ALA A 143 21.06 -14.20 8.06
C ALA A 143 20.21 -15.26 7.33
N ARG A 144 19.58 -16.19 8.07
CA ARG A 144 18.74 -17.24 7.45
C ARG A 144 17.47 -16.67 6.78
N ARG A 145 16.82 -15.68 7.38
CA ARG A 145 15.67 -14.99 6.78
C ARG A 145 16.06 -14.27 5.49
N ARG A 146 17.10 -13.43 5.56
CA ARG A 146 17.59 -12.69 4.39
C ARG A 146 18.12 -13.60 3.29
N ALA A 147 18.73 -14.74 3.64
CA ALA A 147 19.23 -15.70 2.65
C ALA A 147 18.13 -16.26 1.74
N LEU A 148 16.93 -16.49 2.27
CA LEU A 148 15.80 -16.97 1.47
C LEU A 148 15.41 -15.93 0.42
N TRP A 149 15.29 -14.66 0.82
CA TRP A 149 14.93 -13.56 -0.07
C TRP A 149 16.03 -13.27 -1.09
N LEU A 150 17.29 -13.29 -0.67
CA LEU A 150 18.45 -13.19 -1.55
C LEU A 150 18.48 -14.36 -2.56
N GLY A 151 18.07 -15.56 -2.14
CA GLY A 151 17.94 -16.73 -3.02
C GLY A 151 16.89 -16.52 -4.11
N VAL A 152 15.73 -15.97 -3.78
CA VAL A 152 14.69 -15.60 -4.75
C VAL A 152 15.23 -14.58 -5.75
N ASN A 153 15.89 -13.51 -5.27
CA ASN A 153 16.51 -12.50 -6.15
C ASN A 153 17.62 -13.09 -7.03
N LEU A 154 18.41 -14.03 -6.52
CA LEU A 154 19.42 -14.73 -7.33
C LEU A 154 18.78 -15.52 -8.46
N MET A 155 17.66 -16.23 -8.21
CA MET A 155 16.95 -16.96 -9.25
C MET A 155 16.43 -16.04 -10.37
N THR A 156 15.92 -14.86 -10.02
CA THR A 156 15.49 -13.86 -11.02
C THR A 156 16.65 -13.32 -11.83
N ALA A 157 17.80 -13.06 -11.18
CA ALA A 157 19.00 -12.63 -11.86
C ALA A 157 19.57 -13.70 -12.82
N VAL A 158 19.53 -14.99 -12.42
CA VAL A 158 19.90 -16.12 -13.28
C VAL A 158 18.95 -16.21 -14.48
N PHE A 159 17.64 -15.99 -14.27
CA PHE A 159 16.68 -15.96 -15.37
C PHE A 159 16.97 -14.83 -16.37
N ALA A 160 17.21 -13.61 -15.89
CA ALA A 160 17.60 -12.47 -16.73
C ALA A 160 18.93 -12.73 -17.48
N SER A 161 19.91 -13.36 -16.82
CA SER A 161 21.16 -13.79 -17.46
C SER A 161 20.93 -14.84 -18.56
N GLY A 162 19.94 -15.72 -18.40
CA GLY A 162 19.51 -16.65 -19.42
C GLY A 162 18.99 -15.95 -20.67
N VAL A 163 18.27 -14.84 -20.51
CA VAL A 163 17.85 -14.00 -21.65
C VAL A 163 19.06 -13.42 -22.40
N ILE A 164 20.07 -12.93 -21.66
CA ILE A 164 21.30 -12.40 -22.25
C ILE A 164 22.03 -13.49 -23.05
N TYR A 165 22.10 -14.72 -22.50
CA TYR A 165 22.76 -15.84 -23.14
C TYR A 165 22.17 -16.19 -24.53
N LEU A 166 20.86 -15.98 -24.74
CA LEU A 166 20.21 -16.19 -26.05
C LEU A 166 20.77 -15.28 -27.15
N PHE A 167 21.41 -14.17 -26.80
CA PHE A 167 21.96 -13.17 -27.72
C PHE A 167 23.50 -13.11 -27.69
N GLN A 168 24.15 -14.19 -27.24
CA GLN A 168 25.61 -14.23 -27.12
C GLN A 168 26.32 -13.88 -28.44
N ASP A 169 25.88 -14.43 -29.58
CA ASP A 169 26.47 -14.14 -30.87
C ASP A 169 26.40 -12.67 -31.28
N THR A 170 25.31 -11.98 -30.86
CA THR A 170 25.14 -10.55 -31.11
C THR A 170 26.08 -9.72 -30.22
N LEU A 171 26.29 -10.14 -28.98
CA LEU A 171 27.22 -9.50 -28.05
C LEU A 171 28.67 -9.67 -28.48
N ASP A 172 29.04 -10.82 -29.03
CA ASP A 172 30.40 -11.09 -29.52
C ASP A 172 30.74 -10.19 -30.71
N GLN A 173 29.74 -9.83 -31.55
CA GLN A 173 29.93 -8.95 -32.69
C GLN A 173 29.92 -7.45 -32.28
N VAL A 174 29.09 -7.07 -31.34
CA VAL A 174 28.92 -5.66 -30.91
C VAL A 174 29.12 -5.54 -29.39
N VAL A 175 30.36 -5.55 -28.97
CA VAL A 175 30.75 -5.52 -27.54
C VAL A 175 30.19 -4.32 -26.80
N TYR A 176 29.97 -3.20 -27.47
CA TYR A 176 29.38 -1.98 -26.86
C TYR A 176 27.98 -2.20 -26.26
N LEU A 177 27.24 -3.20 -26.73
CA LEU A 177 25.94 -3.55 -26.17
C LEU A 177 26.08 -3.94 -24.69
N ALA A 178 27.10 -4.71 -24.34
CA ALA A 178 27.32 -5.09 -22.91
C ALA A 178 27.53 -3.89 -21.99
N VAL A 179 28.15 -2.81 -22.47
CA VAL A 179 28.36 -1.58 -21.71
C VAL A 179 27.05 -0.80 -21.53
N LEU A 180 26.15 -0.88 -22.50
CA LEU A 180 24.90 -0.12 -22.52
C LEU A 180 23.73 -0.85 -21.81
N MET A 181 23.81 -2.19 -21.67
CA MET A 181 22.76 -2.99 -21.02
C MET A 181 22.35 -2.51 -19.62
N PRO A 182 23.31 -2.19 -18.72
CA PRO A 182 22.96 -1.71 -17.38
C PRO A 182 22.11 -0.43 -17.37
N ILE A 183 22.28 0.43 -18.39
CA ILE A 183 21.51 1.68 -18.51
C ILE A 183 20.03 1.35 -18.77
N VAL A 184 19.76 0.45 -19.69
CA VAL A 184 18.38 0.06 -20.04
C VAL A 184 17.69 -0.62 -18.85
N ALA A 185 18.36 -1.59 -18.21
CA ALA A 185 17.82 -2.32 -17.06
C ALA A 185 17.54 -1.37 -15.87
N ASN A 186 18.55 -0.57 -15.49
CA ASN A 186 18.41 0.35 -14.36
C ASN A 186 17.27 1.35 -14.54
N MET A 187 17.14 1.95 -15.73
CA MET A 187 16.06 2.91 -16.00
C MET A 187 14.68 2.26 -15.95
N GLY A 188 14.54 1.04 -16.46
CA GLY A 188 13.30 0.26 -16.33
C GLY A 188 12.97 -0.05 -14.88
N GLY A 189 13.95 -0.53 -14.11
CA GLY A 189 13.79 -0.82 -12.68
C GLY A 189 13.36 0.38 -11.87
N VAL A 190 14.00 1.54 -12.06
CA VAL A 190 13.65 2.78 -11.35
C VAL A 190 12.24 3.26 -11.71
N ALA A 191 11.91 3.33 -13.00
CA ALA A 191 10.60 3.79 -13.45
C ALA A 191 9.47 2.85 -12.98
N GLY A 192 9.70 1.54 -13.04
CA GLY A 192 8.76 0.54 -12.56
C GLY A 192 8.53 0.64 -11.06
N THR A 193 9.61 0.81 -10.27
CA THR A 193 9.52 0.97 -8.81
C THR A 193 8.76 2.23 -8.43
N GLN A 194 8.92 3.34 -9.13
CA GLN A 194 8.12 4.55 -8.90
C GLN A 194 6.63 4.29 -9.07
N THR A 195 6.24 3.64 -10.15
CA THR A 195 4.84 3.28 -10.41
C THR A 195 4.32 2.26 -9.38
N LEU A 196 5.11 1.20 -9.10
CA LEU A 196 4.79 0.17 -8.13
C LEU A 196 4.47 0.78 -6.75
N THR A 197 5.36 1.63 -6.24
CA THR A 197 5.21 2.30 -4.94
C THR A 197 3.94 3.16 -4.88
N LEU A 198 3.65 3.92 -5.94
CA LEU A 198 2.42 4.72 -6.02
C LEU A 198 1.17 3.86 -5.97
N VAL A 199 1.17 2.72 -6.67
CA VAL A 199 0.02 1.82 -6.73
C VAL A 199 -0.18 1.08 -5.41
N ILE A 200 0.89 0.56 -4.78
CA ILE A 200 0.84 -0.06 -3.45
C ILE A 200 0.27 0.91 -2.42
N ARG A 201 0.82 2.13 -2.37
CA ARG A 201 0.31 3.18 -1.48
C ARG A 201 -1.18 3.48 -1.72
N SER A 202 -1.59 3.56 -2.98
CA SER A 202 -2.98 3.87 -3.34
C SER A 202 -3.94 2.71 -3.00
N LEU A 203 -3.46 1.46 -3.05
CA LEU A 203 -4.19 0.28 -2.56
C LEU A 203 -4.35 0.32 -1.04
N ALA A 204 -3.26 0.56 -0.31
CA ALA A 204 -3.28 0.64 1.15
C ALA A 204 -4.21 1.75 1.67
N LEU A 205 -4.29 2.89 0.95
CA LEU A 205 -5.21 3.98 1.28
C LEU A 205 -6.65 3.77 0.78
N GLY A 206 -6.95 2.65 0.12
CA GLY A 206 -8.28 2.39 -0.44
C GLY A 206 -8.68 3.33 -1.60
N HIS A 207 -7.73 4.04 -2.22
CA HIS A 207 -8.01 4.96 -3.31
C HIS A 207 -8.25 4.26 -4.65
N ILE A 208 -7.83 3.00 -4.77
CA ILE A 208 -8.01 2.19 -5.98
C ILE A 208 -9.19 1.26 -5.78
N SER A 209 -10.14 1.35 -6.72
CA SER A 209 -11.28 0.46 -6.85
C SER A 209 -11.27 -0.19 -8.24
N SER A 210 -12.09 -1.22 -8.43
CA SER A 210 -12.26 -1.85 -9.74
C SER A 210 -12.72 -0.88 -10.84
N SER A 211 -13.39 0.22 -10.45
CA SER A 211 -13.93 1.22 -11.39
C SER A 211 -12.86 2.21 -11.88
N ASN A 212 -11.81 2.51 -11.10
CA ASN A 212 -10.80 3.51 -11.45
C ASN A 212 -9.43 2.91 -11.86
N SER A 213 -9.24 1.60 -11.70
CA SER A 213 -7.97 0.92 -12.03
C SER A 213 -7.57 1.08 -13.51
N ARG A 214 -8.55 1.08 -14.43
CA ARG A 214 -8.27 1.29 -15.86
C ARG A 214 -7.76 2.70 -16.15
N TRP A 215 -8.32 3.71 -15.50
CA TRP A 215 -7.85 5.09 -15.64
C TRP A 215 -6.43 5.25 -15.14
N LEU A 216 -6.10 4.61 -14.01
CA LEU A 216 -4.73 4.58 -13.47
C LEU A 216 -3.74 4.01 -14.49
N LEU A 217 -4.04 2.87 -15.10
CA LEU A 217 -3.20 2.26 -16.13
C LEU A 217 -2.96 3.19 -17.33
N ILE A 218 -4.01 3.86 -17.82
CA ILE A 218 -3.89 4.81 -18.95
C ILE A 218 -3.02 6.01 -18.56
N ARG A 219 -3.19 6.52 -17.33
CA ARG A 219 -2.39 7.62 -16.80
C ARG A 219 -0.91 7.24 -16.71
N GLU A 220 -0.60 6.09 -16.13
CA GLU A 220 0.79 5.62 -16.00
C GLU A 220 1.43 5.35 -17.38
N LEU A 221 0.68 4.81 -18.34
CA LEU A 221 1.13 4.71 -19.73
C LEU A 221 1.44 6.07 -20.35
N GLY A 222 0.63 7.09 -20.11
CA GLY A 222 0.88 8.44 -20.57
C GLY A 222 2.17 9.04 -19.99
N VAL A 223 2.37 8.86 -18.68
CA VAL A 223 3.59 9.30 -17.97
C VAL A 223 4.82 8.56 -18.50
N ALA A 224 4.72 7.24 -18.67
CA ALA A 224 5.80 6.40 -19.19
C ALA A 224 6.13 6.76 -20.66
N GLY A 225 5.13 7.02 -21.48
CA GLY A 225 5.34 7.46 -22.88
C GLY A 225 6.09 8.78 -22.99
N LEU A 226 5.70 9.78 -22.20
CA LEU A 226 6.38 11.08 -22.16
C LEU A 226 7.82 10.96 -21.67
N ASN A 227 8.04 10.30 -20.53
CA ASN A 227 9.37 10.07 -20.00
C ASN A 227 10.20 9.16 -20.92
N GLY A 228 9.56 8.14 -21.49
CA GLY A 228 10.20 7.22 -22.43
C GLY A 228 10.76 7.94 -23.65
N VAL A 229 9.99 8.81 -24.29
CA VAL A 229 10.46 9.62 -25.42
C VAL A 229 11.59 10.57 -25.00
N ALA A 230 11.42 11.28 -23.89
CA ALA A 230 12.44 12.21 -23.41
C ALA A 230 13.78 11.53 -23.13
N TRP A 231 13.78 10.44 -22.35
CA TRP A 231 14.99 9.72 -22.00
C TRP A 231 15.56 8.88 -23.16
N ALA A 232 14.71 8.41 -24.09
CA ALA A 232 15.19 7.77 -25.33
C ALA A 232 16.02 8.74 -26.17
N ILE A 233 15.59 9.98 -26.33
CA ILE A 233 16.34 11.03 -27.05
C ILE A 233 17.66 11.33 -26.36
N VAL A 234 17.63 11.47 -25.02
CA VAL A 234 18.84 11.76 -24.24
C VAL A 234 19.88 10.63 -24.40
N ILE A 235 19.46 9.38 -24.19
CA ILE A 235 20.41 8.25 -24.28
C ILE A 235 20.89 8.01 -25.70
N ALA A 236 20.03 8.18 -26.69
CA ALA A 236 20.43 8.06 -28.10
C ALA A 236 21.48 9.13 -28.45
N THR A 237 21.30 10.34 -27.98
CA THR A 237 22.28 11.45 -28.21
C THR A 237 23.62 11.16 -27.54
N ILE A 238 23.60 10.67 -26.29
CA ILE A 238 24.81 10.29 -25.54
C ILE A 238 25.55 9.15 -26.27
N THR A 239 24.81 8.12 -26.68
CA THR A 239 25.39 6.96 -27.37
C THR A 239 25.99 7.36 -28.70
N PHE A 240 25.32 8.22 -29.45
CA PHE A 240 25.86 8.75 -30.68
C PHE A 240 27.16 9.56 -30.46
N ALA A 241 27.17 10.41 -29.42
CA ALA A 241 28.36 11.18 -29.08
C ALA A 241 29.55 10.31 -28.63
N TRP A 242 29.31 9.16 -27.99
CA TRP A 242 30.35 8.26 -27.52
C TRP A 242 30.92 7.34 -28.60
N TYR A 243 30.04 6.77 -29.43
CA TYR A 243 30.42 5.70 -30.38
C TYR A 243 30.37 6.14 -31.84
N GLY A 244 29.71 7.25 -32.18
CA GLY A 244 29.54 7.71 -33.56
C GLY A 244 28.65 6.78 -34.41
N ASP A 245 27.97 5.83 -33.78
CA ASP A 245 27.16 4.81 -34.43
C ASP A 245 25.66 5.19 -34.30
N PHE A 246 25.07 5.58 -35.44
CA PHE A 246 23.67 5.99 -35.52
C PHE A 246 22.70 4.81 -35.32
N PRO A 247 22.87 3.64 -35.93
CA PRO A 247 22.09 2.43 -35.62
C PRO A 247 22.06 2.07 -34.17
N LEU A 248 23.21 2.05 -33.46
CA LEU A 248 23.30 1.75 -32.06
C LEU A 248 22.49 2.76 -31.20
N SER A 249 22.60 4.05 -31.56
CA SER A 249 21.87 5.11 -30.88
C SER A 249 20.36 4.97 -31.04
N LEU A 250 19.87 4.55 -32.19
CA LEU A 250 18.46 4.31 -32.45
C LEU A 250 17.97 3.06 -31.68
N VAL A 251 18.75 2.00 -31.66
CA VAL A 251 18.43 0.75 -30.96
C VAL A 251 18.28 0.99 -29.45
N ILE A 252 19.23 1.69 -28.82
CA ILE A 252 19.14 1.94 -27.37
C ILE A 252 18.00 2.93 -27.04
N GLY A 253 17.75 3.93 -27.88
CA GLY A 253 16.62 4.84 -27.70
C GLY A 253 15.27 4.11 -27.77
N ALA A 254 15.10 3.26 -28.78
CA ALA A 254 13.88 2.46 -28.93
C ALA A 254 13.72 1.44 -27.77
N ALA A 255 14.79 0.76 -27.38
CA ALA A 255 14.79 -0.16 -26.25
C ALA A 255 14.43 0.54 -24.94
N MET A 256 14.98 1.73 -24.69
CA MET A 256 14.68 2.56 -23.52
C MET A 256 13.20 2.93 -23.48
N LEU A 257 12.63 3.41 -24.57
CA LEU A 257 11.21 3.76 -24.65
C LEU A 257 10.33 2.55 -24.34
N ILE A 258 10.58 1.42 -24.99
CA ILE A 258 9.80 0.20 -24.79
C ILE A 258 9.93 -0.30 -23.35
N ASN A 259 11.15 -0.33 -22.79
CA ASN A 259 11.37 -0.80 -21.43
C ASN A 259 10.69 0.09 -20.39
N LEU A 260 10.70 1.41 -20.55
CA LEU A 260 9.99 2.33 -19.65
C LEU A 260 8.47 2.15 -19.70
N VAL A 261 7.90 1.90 -20.88
CA VAL A 261 6.47 1.59 -21.02
C VAL A 261 6.12 0.25 -20.36
N VAL A 262 6.93 -0.78 -20.58
CA VAL A 262 6.74 -2.11 -19.96
C VAL A 262 6.90 -2.01 -18.45
N ALA A 263 7.89 -1.24 -17.95
CA ALA A 263 8.12 -1.02 -16.54
C ALA A 263 6.91 -0.36 -15.84
N ALA A 264 6.33 0.65 -16.46
CA ALA A 264 5.12 1.31 -15.93
C ALA A 264 3.90 0.38 -15.95
N LEU A 265 3.72 -0.39 -17.02
CA LEU A 265 2.65 -1.39 -17.10
C LEU A 265 2.82 -2.46 -16.02
N ALA A 266 4.02 -3.01 -15.87
CA ALA A 266 4.30 -4.01 -14.85
C ALA A 266 4.14 -3.42 -13.44
N GLY A 267 4.69 -2.23 -13.17
CA GLY A 267 4.57 -1.53 -11.91
C GLY A 267 3.13 -1.21 -11.51
N ALA A 268 2.24 -0.97 -12.48
CA ALA A 268 0.83 -0.73 -12.20
C ALA A 268 0.01 -2.03 -12.14
N TYR A 269 0.27 -2.99 -13.03
CA TYR A 269 -0.54 -4.20 -13.13
C TYR A 269 -0.21 -5.24 -12.05
N LEU A 270 1.09 -5.45 -11.75
CA LEU A 270 1.53 -6.47 -10.79
C LEU A 270 0.89 -6.31 -9.41
N PRO A 271 0.88 -5.12 -8.76
CA PRO A 271 0.27 -5.00 -7.44
C PRO A 271 -1.24 -5.22 -7.48
N LEU A 272 -1.92 -4.81 -8.55
CA LEU A 272 -3.36 -5.05 -8.71
C LEU A 272 -3.66 -6.55 -8.86
N PHE A 273 -2.82 -7.25 -9.61
CA PHE A 273 -2.95 -8.69 -9.80
C PHE A 273 -2.65 -9.46 -8.52
N LEU A 274 -1.54 -9.14 -7.83
CA LEU A 274 -1.15 -9.77 -6.56
C LEU A 274 -2.21 -9.58 -5.49
N ASN A 275 -2.74 -8.37 -5.35
CA ASN A 275 -3.83 -8.08 -4.42
C ASN A 275 -5.10 -8.90 -4.73
N ARG A 276 -5.40 -9.10 -6.01
CA ARG A 276 -6.57 -9.92 -6.43
C ARG A 276 -6.43 -11.39 -6.04
N ILE A 277 -5.22 -11.94 -6.07
CA ILE A 277 -4.93 -13.33 -5.65
C ILE A 277 -4.56 -13.44 -4.16
N LYS A 278 -4.74 -12.34 -3.40
CA LYS A 278 -4.48 -12.25 -1.97
C LYS A 278 -3.01 -12.53 -1.59
N ILE A 279 -2.09 -12.18 -2.44
CA ILE A 279 -0.66 -12.12 -2.15
C ILE A 279 -0.30 -10.67 -1.87
N ASP A 280 0.53 -10.43 -0.85
CA ASP A 280 0.98 -9.09 -0.52
C ASP A 280 1.75 -8.46 -1.69
N PRO A 281 1.22 -7.35 -2.28
CA PRO A 281 1.87 -6.68 -3.39
C PRO A 281 3.15 -5.94 -2.98
N ALA A 282 3.33 -5.58 -1.71
CA ALA A 282 4.55 -4.93 -1.24
C ALA A 282 5.72 -5.92 -1.25
N LEU A 283 5.49 -7.14 -0.78
CA LEU A 283 6.51 -8.18 -0.70
C LEU A 283 6.89 -8.72 -2.08
N ALA A 284 5.93 -9.24 -2.84
CA ALA A 284 6.20 -9.94 -4.09
C ALA A 284 6.40 -9.01 -5.30
N GLY A 285 5.86 -7.78 -5.22
CA GLY A 285 5.80 -6.86 -6.34
C GLY A 285 7.17 -6.39 -6.82
N SER A 286 8.10 -6.09 -5.91
CA SER A 286 9.43 -5.59 -6.24
C SER A 286 10.27 -6.62 -7.02
N VAL A 287 10.26 -7.88 -6.58
CA VAL A 287 11.01 -8.97 -7.24
C VAL A 287 10.41 -9.30 -8.59
N ALA A 288 9.08 -9.41 -8.67
CA ALA A 288 8.39 -9.64 -9.94
C ALA A 288 8.65 -8.51 -10.93
N LEU A 289 8.62 -7.26 -10.47
CA LEU A 289 8.91 -6.10 -11.29
C LEU A 289 10.32 -6.13 -11.87
N THR A 290 11.34 -6.32 -11.03
CA THR A 290 12.74 -6.38 -11.46
C THR A 290 12.94 -7.50 -12.47
N THR A 291 12.35 -8.67 -12.23
CA THR A 291 12.40 -9.79 -13.18
C THR A 291 11.85 -9.40 -14.55
N VAL A 292 10.70 -8.73 -14.58
CA VAL A 292 10.08 -8.30 -15.85
C VAL A 292 10.91 -7.23 -16.54
N THR A 293 11.32 -6.19 -15.81
CA THR A 293 12.04 -5.04 -16.40
C THR A 293 13.41 -5.43 -16.94
N ASP A 294 14.14 -6.28 -16.24
CA ASP A 294 15.45 -6.74 -16.66
C ASP A 294 15.33 -7.70 -17.86
N SER A 295 14.46 -8.71 -17.74
CA SER A 295 14.31 -9.70 -18.81
C SER A 295 13.78 -9.08 -20.09
N VAL A 296 12.74 -8.24 -20.02
CA VAL A 296 12.18 -7.56 -21.19
C VAL A 296 13.15 -6.50 -21.72
N GLY A 297 13.79 -5.73 -20.82
CA GLY A 297 14.79 -4.74 -21.18
C GLY A 297 15.93 -5.33 -21.98
N PHE A 298 16.53 -6.44 -21.52
CA PHE A 298 17.60 -7.15 -22.22
C PHE A 298 17.09 -7.77 -23.53
N PHE A 299 15.94 -8.44 -23.48
CA PHE A 299 15.36 -9.07 -24.67
C PHE A 299 15.09 -8.06 -25.78
N VAL A 300 14.47 -6.94 -25.47
CA VAL A 300 14.16 -5.89 -26.45
C VAL A 300 15.43 -5.22 -26.95
N PHE A 301 16.36 -4.87 -26.04
CA PHE A 301 17.59 -4.18 -26.45
C PHE A 301 18.46 -5.05 -27.33
N LEU A 302 18.73 -6.29 -26.91
CA LEU A 302 19.58 -7.23 -27.68
C LEU A 302 18.85 -7.74 -28.94
N GLY A 303 17.55 -7.97 -28.87
CA GLY A 303 16.74 -8.36 -30.00
C GLY A 303 16.68 -7.29 -31.09
N LEU A 304 16.51 -6.01 -30.70
CA LEU A 304 16.63 -4.92 -31.69
C LEU A 304 18.05 -4.81 -32.26
N ALA A 305 19.07 -4.95 -31.42
CA ALA A 305 20.45 -4.96 -31.89
C ALA A 305 20.70 -6.09 -32.87
N GLN A 306 20.20 -7.28 -32.60
CA GLN A 306 20.31 -8.43 -33.52
C GLN A 306 19.71 -8.14 -34.91
N LEU A 307 18.52 -7.53 -34.94
CA LEU A 307 17.83 -7.17 -36.17
C LEU A 307 18.58 -6.12 -37.03
N PHE A 308 19.40 -5.27 -36.40
CA PHE A 308 20.11 -4.19 -37.09
C PHE A 308 21.54 -4.56 -37.48
N TYR A 309 22.17 -5.51 -36.79
CA TYR A 309 23.58 -5.84 -36.98
C TYR A 309 23.83 -7.25 -37.56
N LEU A 310 22.84 -8.15 -37.50
CA LEU A 310 22.84 -9.49 -38.04
C LEU A 310 21.79 -9.65 -39.14
#